data_186c9a75bc8f057d99c3ab582ba6c389
#
_entry.id   186c9a75bc8f057d99c3ab582ba6c389
#
_cell.length_a   1.000
_cell.length_b   1.000
_cell.length_c   1.000
_cell.angle_alpha   90.00
_cell.angle_beta   90.00
_cell.angle_gamma   90.00
#
_symmetry.space_group_name_H-M   'P 1'
#
loop_
_entity.id
_entity.type
_entity.pdbx_description
1 polymer ?
#
loop_
_entity_poly.entity_id
_entity_poly.type
_entity_poly.pdbx_seq_one_letter_code
_entity_poly.pdbx_strand_id
1 'polypeptide(L)'
;DLRRYASMSIQFSRGCPFNCDFCNVTALLGHRVRTKTSQQVIAELDSLYARGWRDEVFFVDDNFIGNKQFLKSDLLPALIEWRKGKTGILFFTEASINLADDQPLMEMMVEAGFNRVFIGIETPDEDCLAECSKIQNRNRNLVEDVKRIQRAGLQVLGGFIVGFDHDRPSIFQKQIDFIQTSGIVTAMVGLLQAPPGTRLYERMKREG
;
A
#
# COMPACT_ATOMS: atom_id res chain seq x y z
N ASP A 1 25.81 12.01 2.17
CA ASP A 1 26.16 11.22 0.98
C ASP A 1 24.96 10.39 0.55
N LEU A 2 24.32 10.76 -0.57
CA LEU A 2 23.11 10.12 -1.08
C LEU A 2 23.30 8.62 -1.38
N ARG A 3 24.52 8.20 -1.71
CA ARG A 3 24.85 6.78 -2.00
C ARG A 3 24.67 5.83 -0.82
N ARG A 4 24.40 6.34 0.38
CA ARG A 4 24.13 5.55 1.58
C ARG A 4 22.66 5.19 1.76
N TYR A 5 21.77 5.73 0.94
CA TYR A 5 20.36 5.51 1.01
C TYR A 5 19.89 4.56 -0.09
N ALA A 6 19.08 3.59 0.23
CA ALA A 6 18.46 2.69 -0.74
C ALA A 6 17.28 3.35 -1.47
N SER A 7 16.57 4.24 -0.79
CA SER A 7 15.47 5.02 -1.37
C SER A 7 15.33 6.37 -0.64
N MET A 8 14.70 7.33 -1.30
CA MET A 8 14.23 8.57 -0.66
C MET A 8 12.74 8.46 -0.38
N SER A 9 12.29 9.21 0.62
CA SER A 9 10.87 9.21 1.02
C SER A 9 10.23 10.56 0.75
N ILE A 10 9.04 10.53 0.16
CA ILE A 10 8.13 11.66 0.09
C ILE A 10 6.75 11.21 0.54
N GLN A 11 5.88 12.12 0.91
CA GLN A 11 4.52 11.80 1.31
C GLN A 11 3.54 12.66 0.54
N PHE A 12 2.54 12.02 -0.07
CA PHE A 12 1.46 12.71 -0.75
C PHE A 12 0.26 12.92 0.17
N SER A 13 -0.15 11.88 0.91
CA SER A 13 -1.36 11.93 1.73
C SER A 13 -1.19 11.37 3.13
N ARG A 14 -2.14 11.70 4.00
CA ARG A 14 -2.28 11.17 5.37
C ARG A 14 -3.73 10.82 5.64
N GLY A 15 -3.93 9.72 6.39
CA GLY A 15 -5.24 9.16 6.73
C GLY A 15 -5.64 8.04 5.79
N CYS A 16 -6.55 7.19 6.27
CA CYS A 16 -7.04 6.04 5.50
C CYS A 16 -8.56 5.92 5.66
N PRO A 17 -9.34 5.73 4.57
CA PRO A 17 -10.79 5.63 4.67
C PRO A 17 -11.27 4.31 5.29
N PHE A 18 -10.40 3.31 5.40
CA PHE A 18 -10.73 2.01 5.99
C PHE A 18 -10.58 2.01 7.51
N ASN A 19 -11.13 0.99 8.16
CA ASN A 19 -11.20 0.90 9.61
C ASN A 19 -10.78 -0.50 10.12
N CYS A 20 -9.59 -0.95 9.68
CA CYS A 20 -9.04 -2.22 10.13
C CYS A 20 -8.70 -2.16 11.62
N ASP A 21 -9.10 -3.18 12.39
CA ASP A 21 -9.07 -3.18 13.85
C ASP A 21 -7.67 -3.10 14.46
N PHE A 22 -6.68 -3.67 13.78
CA PHE A 22 -5.27 -3.69 14.21
C PHE A 22 -4.49 -2.43 13.79
N CYS A 23 -5.06 -1.61 12.89
CA CYS A 23 -4.31 -0.53 12.24
C CYS A 23 -4.39 0.76 13.06
N ASN A 24 -3.22 1.32 13.39
CA ASN A 24 -3.13 2.58 14.13
C ASN A 24 -3.21 3.84 13.26
N VAL A 25 -3.21 3.70 11.93
CA VAL A 25 -3.25 4.83 10.99
C VAL A 25 -4.44 5.73 11.24
N THR A 26 -5.63 5.15 11.37
CA THR A 26 -6.84 5.92 11.60
C THR A 26 -6.93 6.52 13.01
N ALA A 27 -6.32 5.87 13.99
CA ALA A 27 -6.19 6.40 15.35
C ALA A 27 -5.26 7.64 15.38
N LEU A 28 -4.19 7.63 14.60
CA LEU A 28 -3.20 8.72 14.55
C LEU A 28 -3.57 9.81 13.55
N LEU A 29 -4.03 9.43 12.37
CA LEU A 29 -4.19 10.34 11.23
C LEU A 29 -5.65 10.57 10.81
N GLY A 30 -6.58 9.78 11.36
CA GLY A 30 -8.02 9.85 11.07
C GLY A 30 -8.42 9.20 9.74
N HIS A 31 -9.74 9.16 9.52
CA HIS A 31 -10.33 8.54 8.32
C HIS A 31 -10.37 9.45 7.09
N ARG A 32 -10.29 10.77 7.30
CA ARG A 32 -10.29 11.73 6.20
C ARG A 32 -8.90 11.81 5.57
N VAL A 33 -8.80 11.41 4.32
CA VAL A 33 -7.56 11.53 3.54
C VAL A 33 -7.30 13.01 3.24
N ARG A 34 -6.14 13.50 3.64
CA ARG A 34 -5.66 14.86 3.37
C ARG A 34 -4.44 14.77 2.47
N THR A 35 -4.45 15.48 1.36
CA THR A 35 -3.41 15.42 0.33
C THR A 35 -2.61 16.71 0.25
N LYS A 36 -1.36 16.59 -0.15
CA LYS A 36 -0.60 17.70 -0.74
C LYS A 36 -1.16 18.00 -2.14
N THR A 37 -0.87 19.17 -2.66
CA THR A 37 -1.07 19.46 -4.08
C THR A 37 0.03 18.82 -4.92
N SER A 38 -0.22 18.60 -6.22
CA SER A 38 0.80 18.11 -7.14
C SER A 38 2.03 19.02 -7.16
N GLN A 39 1.86 20.36 -7.09
CA GLN A 39 2.96 21.32 -7.06
C GLN A 39 3.89 21.10 -5.86
N GLN A 40 3.34 20.80 -4.68
CA GLN A 40 4.14 20.51 -3.49
C GLN A 40 4.95 19.23 -3.65
N VAL A 41 4.35 18.16 -4.20
CA VAL A 41 5.04 16.89 -4.45
C VAL A 41 6.13 17.07 -5.51
N ILE A 42 5.84 17.77 -6.60
CA ILE A 42 6.82 18.05 -7.67
C ILE A 42 8.00 18.86 -7.13
N ALA A 43 7.78 19.86 -6.29
CA ALA A 43 8.85 20.65 -5.69
C ALA A 43 9.80 19.78 -4.81
N GLU A 44 9.26 18.81 -4.07
CA GLU A 44 10.06 17.85 -3.31
C GLU A 44 10.88 16.95 -4.24
N LEU A 45 10.28 16.44 -5.30
CA LEU A 45 10.97 15.62 -6.31
C LEU A 45 12.06 16.40 -7.04
N ASP A 46 11.79 17.65 -7.44
CA ASP A 46 12.79 18.52 -8.06
C ASP A 46 13.97 18.78 -7.12
N SER A 47 13.72 18.95 -5.82
CA SER A 47 14.79 19.11 -4.83
C SER A 47 15.66 17.85 -4.72
N LEU A 48 15.08 16.66 -4.77
CA LEU A 48 15.83 15.40 -4.79
C LEU A 48 16.62 15.26 -6.10
N TYR A 49 15.98 15.51 -7.23
CA TYR A 49 16.59 15.39 -8.56
C TYR A 49 17.76 16.35 -8.75
N ALA A 50 17.61 17.60 -8.28
CA ALA A 50 18.67 18.62 -8.34
C ALA A 50 19.90 18.25 -7.48
N ARG A 51 19.70 17.48 -6.39
CA ARG A 51 20.79 16.95 -5.58
C ARG A 51 21.46 15.70 -6.16
N GLY A 52 21.03 15.25 -7.35
CA GLY A 52 21.60 14.11 -8.05
C GLY A 52 20.96 12.77 -7.69
N TRP A 53 19.82 12.72 -6.98
CA TRP A 53 19.12 11.47 -6.75
C TRP A 53 18.59 10.87 -8.06
N ARG A 54 18.92 9.60 -8.31
CA ARG A 54 18.59 8.87 -9.56
C ARG A 54 18.26 7.41 -9.25
N ASP A 55 17.44 7.21 -8.22
CA ASP A 55 17.03 5.89 -7.75
C ASP A 55 15.59 5.94 -7.21
N GLU A 56 15.17 4.95 -6.47
CA GLU A 56 13.80 4.82 -5.98
C GLU A 56 13.38 5.94 -5.04
N VAL A 57 12.13 6.34 -5.16
CA VAL A 57 11.43 7.23 -4.22
C VAL A 57 10.18 6.50 -3.70
N PHE A 58 10.14 6.33 -2.40
CA PHE A 58 9.00 5.77 -1.68
C PHE A 58 7.99 6.86 -1.34
N PHE A 59 6.78 6.73 -1.87
CA PHE A 59 5.64 7.47 -1.39
C PHE A 59 5.13 6.81 -0.11
N VAL A 60 5.50 7.38 1.04
CA VAL A 60 5.25 6.80 2.37
C VAL A 60 3.80 7.01 2.86
N ASP A 61 2.87 6.86 1.96
CA ASP A 61 1.44 6.97 2.22
C ASP A 61 0.90 5.62 2.74
N ASP A 62 0.20 5.61 3.85
CA ASP A 62 -0.41 4.39 4.41
C ASP A 62 -1.46 3.74 3.47
N ASN A 63 -2.04 4.52 2.59
CA ASN A 63 -2.88 4.08 1.50
C ASN A 63 -2.90 5.16 0.40
N PHE A 64 -1.97 5.06 -0.53
CA PHE A 64 -1.78 6.03 -1.61
C PHE A 64 -3.06 6.29 -2.41
N ILE A 65 -3.87 5.26 -2.61
CA ILE A 65 -5.12 5.34 -3.37
C ILE A 65 -6.33 5.77 -2.54
N GLY A 66 -6.11 6.28 -1.33
CA GLY A 66 -7.20 6.72 -0.43
C GLY A 66 -8.09 7.82 -1.02
N ASN A 67 -7.58 8.60 -1.98
CA ASN A 67 -8.34 9.56 -2.79
C ASN A 67 -8.05 9.38 -4.28
N LYS A 68 -8.65 8.34 -4.88
CA LYS A 68 -8.46 7.99 -6.30
C LYS A 68 -8.80 9.13 -7.27
N GLN A 69 -9.81 9.94 -6.95
CA GLN A 69 -10.23 11.04 -7.81
C GLN A 69 -9.11 12.09 -7.91
N PHE A 70 -8.57 12.52 -6.78
CA PHE A 70 -7.50 13.52 -6.77
C PHE A 70 -6.20 12.99 -7.39
N LEU A 71 -5.88 11.69 -7.19
CA LEU A 71 -4.76 11.05 -7.87
C LEU A 71 -4.88 11.17 -9.40
N LYS A 72 -6.03 10.80 -9.96
CA LYS A 72 -6.25 10.78 -11.41
C LYS A 72 -6.36 12.19 -12.02
N SER A 73 -6.86 13.17 -11.27
CA SER A 73 -7.08 14.52 -11.81
C SER A 73 -5.95 15.50 -11.56
N ASP A 74 -5.07 15.26 -10.59
CA ASP A 74 -4.02 16.21 -10.19
C ASP A 74 -2.62 15.58 -10.15
N LEU A 75 -2.39 14.62 -9.23
CA LEU A 75 -1.01 14.15 -8.97
C LEU A 75 -0.43 13.33 -10.12
N LEU A 76 -1.13 12.29 -10.60
CA LEU A 76 -0.57 11.40 -11.62
C LEU A 76 -0.31 12.10 -12.95
N PRO A 77 -1.21 12.97 -13.47
CA PRO A 77 -0.90 13.78 -14.64
C PRO A 77 0.35 14.66 -14.45
N ALA A 78 0.52 15.27 -13.28
CA ALA A 78 1.69 16.08 -12.98
C ALA A 78 2.99 15.25 -12.90
N LEU A 79 2.94 14.04 -12.34
CA LEU A 79 4.09 13.12 -12.30
C LEU A 79 4.47 12.63 -13.70
N ILE A 80 3.50 12.28 -14.53
CA ILE A 80 3.72 11.87 -15.94
C ILE A 80 4.44 12.99 -16.70
N GLU A 81 3.95 14.23 -16.57
CA GLU A 81 4.59 15.38 -17.21
C GLU A 81 5.98 15.65 -16.64
N TRP A 82 6.14 15.59 -15.32
CA TRP A 82 7.41 15.80 -14.64
C TRP A 82 8.50 14.81 -15.09
N ARG A 83 8.12 13.57 -15.41
CA ARG A 83 9.06 12.53 -15.85
C ARG A 83 9.63 12.76 -17.24
N LYS A 84 8.99 13.58 -18.09
CA LYS A 84 9.49 13.86 -19.44
C LYS A 84 10.89 14.45 -19.36
N GLY A 85 11.85 13.77 -19.99
CA GLY A 85 13.26 14.15 -19.96
C GLY A 85 14.02 13.87 -18.65
N LYS A 86 13.40 13.21 -17.66
CA LYS A 86 14.07 12.76 -16.44
C LYS A 86 14.22 11.23 -16.46
N THR A 87 15.38 10.75 -16.05
CA THR A 87 15.73 9.33 -16.07
C THR A 87 16.18 8.85 -14.69
N GLY A 88 16.13 7.55 -14.44
CA GLY A 88 16.70 6.90 -13.26
C GLY A 88 15.88 7.01 -12.00
N ILE A 89 14.65 7.56 -12.04
CA ILE A 89 13.75 7.58 -10.87
C ILE A 89 12.59 6.62 -11.10
N LEU A 90 12.36 5.78 -10.10
CA LEU A 90 11.21 4.88 -10.00
C LEU A 90 10.45 5.18 -8.71
N PHE A 91 9.16 4.94 -8.73
CA PHE A 91 8.30 5.14 -7.57
C PHE A 91 7.75 3.82 -7.06
N PHE A 92 7.61 3.73 -5.74
CA PHE A 92 6.81 2.69 -5.11
C PHE A 92 6.00 3.27 -3.95
N THR A 93 4.94 2.56 -3.54
CA THR A 93 4.02 3.01 -2.51
C THR A 93 3.28 1.85 -1.87
N GLU A 94 2.43 2.15 -0.90
CA GLU A 94 1.49 1.23 -0.28
C GLU A 94 0.06 1.53 -0.73
N ALA A 95 -0.71 0.50 -1.00
CA ALA A 95 -2.11 0.63 -1.40
C ALA A 95 -2.96 -0.54 -0.91
N SER A 96 -4.26 -0.33 -0.84
CA SER A 96 -5.23 -1.39 -0.61
C SER A 96 -5.54 -2.18 -1.88
N ILE A 97 -5.95 -3.45 -1.73
CA ILE A 97 -6.17 -4.40 -2.85
C ILE A 97 -7.21 -3.91 -3.87
N ASN A 98 -8.14 -3.03 -3.47
CA ASN A 98 -9.12 -2.44 -4.39
C ASN A 98 -8.49 -1.49 -5.44
N LEU A 99 -7.17 -1.37 -5.48
CA LEU A 99 -6.44 -0.86 -6.64
C LEU A 99 -6.75 -1.70 -7.89
N ALA A 100 -6.88 -3.02 -7.73
CA ALA A 100 -7.23 -3.95 -8.82
C ALA A 100 -8.56 -3.63 -9.53
N ASP A 101 -9.44 -2.84 -8.91
CA ASP A 101 -10.74 -2.46 -9.49
C ASP A 101 -10.67 -1.26 -10.45
N ASP A 102 -9.52 -0.61 -10.55
CA ASP A 102 -9.36 0.65 -11.29
C ASP A 102 -8.21 0.55 -12.29
N GLN A 103 -8.48 -0.12 -13.42
CA GLN A 103 -7.50 -0.32 -14.49
C GLN A 103 -6.88 1.01 -14.98
N PRO A 104 -7.68 2.07 -15.26
CA PRO A 104 -7.09 3.36 -15.65
C PRO A 104 -6.15 3.96 -14.60
N LEU A 105 -6.44 3.78 -13.31
CA LEU A 105 -5.55 4.26 -12.24
C LEU A 105 -4.21 3.52 -12.25
N MET A 106 -4.25 2.18 -12.41
CA MET A 106 -3.02 1.38 -12.49
C MET A 106 -2.16 1.78 -13.69
N GLU A 107 -2.78 1.98 -14.86
CA GLU A 107 -2.08 2.43 -16.07
C GLU A 107 -1.42 3.80 -15.87
N MET A 108 -2.14 4.76 -15.30
CA MET A 108 -1.59 6.08 -14.96
C MET A 108 -0.44 5.99 -13.93
N MET A 109 -0.54 5.10 -12.95
CA MET A 109 0.55 4.88 -11.98
C MET A 109 1.81 4.36 -12.69
N VAL A 110 1.68 3.38 -13.57
CA VAL A 110 2.81 2.85 -14.34
C VAL A 110 3.42 3.93 -15.24
N GLU A 111 2.61 4.69 -15.96
CA GLU A 111 3.07 5.82 -16.79
C GLU A 111 3.77 6.89 -15.95
N ALA A 112 3.27 7.19 -14.75
CA ALA A 112 3.90 8.08 -13.79
C ALA A 112 5.23 7.54 -13.25
N GLY A 113 5.52 6.24 -13.42
CA GLY A 113 6.78 5.60 -13.04
C GLY A 113 6.73 4.79 -11.76
N PHE A 114 5.56 4.46 -11.28
CA PHE A 114 5.43 3.43 -10.25
C PHE A 114 5.72 2.06 -10.88
N ASN A 115 6.59 1.29 -10.24
CA ASN A 115 6.94 -0.06 -10.67
C ASN A 115 6.56 -1.11 -9.64
N ARG A 116 6.31 -0.71 -8.39
CA ARG A 116 5.97 -1.61 -7.29
C ARG A 116 4.90 -1.00 -6.39
N VAL A 117 4.14 -1.89 -5.77
CA VAL A 117 3.14 -1.52 -4.76
C VAL A 117 3.13 -2.57 -3.64
N PHE A 118 3.17 -2.12 -2.40
CA PHE A 118 2.93 -2.96 -1.24
C PHE A 118 1.42 -3.06 -0.98
N ILE A 119 0.91 -4.28 -0.90
CA ILE A 119 -0.50 -4.57 -0.67
C ILE A 119 -0.66 -5.36 0.62
N GLY A 120 -1.40 -4.81 1.58
CA GLY A 120 -1.81 -5.55 2.75
C GLY A 120 -2.85 -6.62 2.40
N ILE A 121 -2.40 -7.85 2.18
CA ILE A 121 -3.27 -9.03 2.01
C ILE A 121 -3.81 -9.47 3.37
N GLU A 122 -2.97 -9.41 4.39
CA GLU A 122 -3.12 -9.84 5.77
C GLU A 122 -3.28 -11.36 5.88
N THR A 123 -4.33 -11.90 5.29
CA THR A 123 -4.62 -13.34 5.33
C THR A 123 -5.49 -13.74 4.14
N PRO A 124 -5.36 -14.98 3.64
CA PRO A 124 -6.29 -15.52 2.66
C PRO A 124 -7.60 -16.06 3.28
N ASP A 125 -7.75 -15.97 4.62
CA ASP A 125 -8.89 -16.52 5.35
C ASP A 125 -9.98 -15.47 5.56
N GLU A 126 -11.19 -15.74 5.08
CA GLU A 126 -12.32 -14.79 5.12
C GLU A 126 -12.82 -14.50 6.55
N ASP A 127 -12.74 -15.48 7.46
CA ASP A 127 -13.17 -15.29 8.85
C ASP A 127 -12.20 -14.35 9.58
N CYS A 128 -10.90 -14.49 9.34
CA CYS A 128 -9.88 -13.58 9.87
C CYS A 128 -10.02 -12.17 9.27
N LEU A 129 -10.32 -12.04 7.96
CA LEU A 129 -10.59 -10.74 7.33
C LEU A 129 -11.85 -10.07 7.92
N ALA A 130 -12.86 -10.87 8.23
CA ALA A 130 -14.07 -10.38 8.91
C ALA A 130 -13.76 -9.91 10.33
N GLU A 131 -13.03 -10.72 11.09
CA GLU A 131 -12.60 -10.44 12.47
C GLU A 131 -11.89 -9.08 12.55
N CYS A 132 -10.91 -8.84 11.69
CA CYS A 132 -10.11 -7.62 11.72
C CYS A 132 -10.72 -6.45 10.93
N SER A 133 -11.95 -6.57 10.46
CA SER A 133 -12.65 -5.53 9.68
C SER A 133 -11.91 -5.08 8.41
N LYS A 134 -11.15 -5.97 7.77
CA LYS A 134 -10.46 -5.71 6.50
C LYS A 134 -11.44 -5.85 5.32
N ILE A 135 -12.48 -5.00 5.32
CA ILE A 135 -13.63 -5.10 4.40
C ILE A 135 -13.23 -5.02 2.92
N GLN A 136 -12.19 -4.28 2.58
CA GLN A 136 -11.72 -4.12 1.20
C GLN A 136 -11.09 -5.39 0.61
N ASN A 137 -10.73 -6.35 1.45
CA ASN A 137 -10.18 -7.65 1.04
C ASN A 137 -11.23 -8.76 0.98
N ARG A 138 -12.43 -8.55 1.55
CA ARG A 138 -13.46 -9.57 1.68
C ARG A 138 -14.26 -9.78 0.39
N ASN A 139 -14.78 -11.02 0.24
CA ASN A 139 -15.63 -11.42 -0.88
C ASN A 139 -14.97 -11.17 -2.25
N ARG A 140 -13.65 -11.41 -2.34
CA ARG A 140 -12.84 -11.17 -3.53
C ARG A 140 -12.00 -12.39 -3.87
N ASN A 141 -11.64 -12.52 -5.11
CA ASN A 141 -10.54 -13.41 -5.50
C ASN A 141 -9.21 -12.65 -5.40
N LEU A 142 -8.64 -12.64 -4.20
CA LEU A 142 -7.40 -11.91 -3.92
C LEU A 142 -6.23 -12.33 -4.80
N VAL A 143 -6.15 -13.62 -5.17
CA VAL A 143 -5.11 -14.13 -6.10
C VAL A 143 -5.25 -13.47 -7.47
N GLU A 144 -6.47 -13.42 -8.00
CA GLU A 144 -6.73 -12.81 -9.31
C GLU A 144 -6.55 -11.28 -9.27
N ASP A 145 -6.90 -10.64 -8.17
CA ASP A 145 -6.67 -9.21 -7.97
C ASP A 145 -5.17 -8.87 -7.98
N VAL A 146 -4.34 -9.65 -7.27
CA VAL A 146 -2.88 -9.51 -7.32
C VAL A 146 -2.37 -9.67 -8.76
N LYS A 147 -2.81 -10.72 -9.46
CA LYS A 147 -2.42 -10.95 -10.86
C LYS A 147 -2.86 -9.82 -11.79
N ARG A 148 -4.02 -9.20 -11.52
CA ARG A 148 -4.51 -8.04 -12.29
C ARG A 148 -3.59 -6.83 -12.12
N ILE A 149 -3.16 -6.54 -10.89
CA ILE A 149 -2.20 -5.47 -10.59
C ILE A 149 -0.86 -5.76 -11.31
N GLN A 150 -0.38 -7.00 -11.24
CA GLN A 150 0.86 -7.40 -11.91
C GLN A 150 0.77 -7.28 -13.43
N ARG A 151 -0.35 -7.69 -14.03
CA ARG A 151 -0.57 -7.54 -15.49
C ARG A 151 -0.62 -6.07 -15.94
N ALA A 152 -1.00 -5.15 -15.06
CA ALA A 152 -0.95 -3.73 -15.34
C ALA A 152 0.48 -3.15 -15.33
N GLY A 153 1.48 -3.92 -14.86
CA GLY A 153 2.90 -3.52 -14.82
C GLY A 153 3.42 -3.14 -13.44
N LEU A 154 2.65 -3.36 -12.38
CA LEU A 154 3.06 -3.09 -11.00
C LEU A 154 3.46 -4.40 -10.29
N GLN A 155 4.71 -4.52 -9.86
CA GLN A 155 5.12 -5.62 -9.01
C GLN A 155 4.44 -5.50 -7.63
N VAL A 156 3.81 -6.59 -7.18
CA VAL A 156 3.15 -6.62 -5.87
C VAL A 156 4.09 -7.19 -4.81
N LEU A 157 4.30 -6.43 -3.74
CA LEU A 157 4.86 -6.91 -2.49
C LEU A 157 3.69 -7.17 -1.54
N GLY A 158 3.64 -8.37 -0.94
CA GLY A 158 2.50 -8.77 -0.11
C GLY A 158 2.79 -8.66 1.37
N GLY A 159 1.91 -8.00 2.12
CA GLY A 159 1.90 -8.02 3.59
C GLY A 159 0.95 -9.07 4.11
N PHE A 160 1.42 -9.89 5.07
CA PHE A 160 0.66 -10.97 5.70
C PHE A 160 0.80 -10.90 7.21
N ILE A 161 -0.25 -11.32 7.90
CA ILE A 161 -0.32 -11.36 9.36
C ILE A 161 -0.74 -12.77 9.79
N VAL A 162 -0.18 -13.26 10.87
CA VAL A 162 -0.61 -14.47 11.58
C VAL A 162 -0.91 -14.14 13.04
N GLY A 163 -1.83 -14.84 13.64
CA GLY A 163 -2.22 -14.65 15.04
C GLY A 163 -3.61 -14.04 15.23
N PHE A 164 -4.47 -14.10 14.20
CA PHE A 164 -5.90 -13.81 14.36
C PHE A 164 -6.58 -14.89 15.20
N ASP A 165 -7.66 -14.56 15.89
CA ASP A 165 -8.39 -15.50 16.75
C ASP A 165 -8.95 -16.70 15.96
N HIS A 166 -9.29 -16.48 14.68
CA HIS A 166 -9.78 -17.54 13.78
C HIS A 166 -8.65 -18.32 13.09
N ASP A 167 -7.37 -17.96 13.30
CA ASP A 167 -6.26 -18.69 12.70
C ASP A 167 -6.21 -20.14 13.23
N ARG A 168 -6.03 -21.06 12.29
CA ARG A 168 -5.76 -22.49 12.56
C ARG A 168 -4.33 -22.80 12.09
N PRO A 169 -3.71 -23.89 12.60
CA PRO A 169 -2.37 -24.27 12.14
C PRO A 169 -2.21 -24.37 10.62
N SER A 170 -3.29 -24.63 9.88
CA SER A 170 -3.30 -24.63 8.42
C SER A 170 -3.05 -23.27 7.77
N ILE A 171 -3.10 -22.14 8.53
CA ILE A 171 -2.93 -20.80 7.98
C ILE A 171 -1.55 -20.62 7.34
N PHE A 172 -0.51 -21.23 7.92
CA PHE A 172 0.84 -21.18 7.39
C PHE A 172 0.90 -21.74 5.96
N GLN A 173 0.30 -22.91 5.74
CA GLN A 173 0.26 -23.50 4.41
C GLN A 173 -0.61 -22.70 3.46
N LYS A 174 -1.78 -22.21 3.92
CA LYS A 174 -2.66 -21.37 3.12
C LYS A 174 -1.95 -20.09 2.64
N GLN A 175 -1.14 -19.45 3.49
CA GLN A 175 -0.36 -18.27 3.11
C GLN A 175 0.73 -18.61 2.10
N ILE A 176 1.45 -19.71 2.29
CA ILE A 176 2.46 -20.19 1.33
C ILE A 176 1.83 -20.45 -0.04
N ASP A 177 0.72 -21.20 -0.06
CA ASP A 177 -0.01 -21.53 -1.29
C ASP A 177 -0.52 -20.24 -2.00
N PHE A 178 -1.03 -19.29 -1.21
CA PHE A 178 -1.46 -17.98 -1.73
C PHE A 178 -0.31 -17.23 -2.39
N ILE A 179 0.84 -17.09 -1.70
CA ILE A 179 2.03 -16.38 -2.19
C ILE A 179 2.50 -17.01 -3.50
N GLN A 180 2.62 -18.34 -3.55
CA GLN A 180 3.06 -19.07 -4.74
C GLN A 180 2.07 -18.94 -5.89
N THR A 181 0.78 -19.10 -5.61
CA THR A 181 -0.27 -19.07 -6.65
C THR A 181 -0.49 -17.67 -7.22
N SER A 182 -0.35 -16.63 -6.39
CA SER A 182 -0.49 -15.23 -6.82
C SER A 182 0.73 -14.68 -7.55
N GLY A 183 1.90 -15.36 -7.43
CA GLY A 183 3.16 -14.88 -8.03
C GLY A 183 3.79 -13.72 -7.28
N ILE A 184 3.45 -13.52 -6.01
CA ILE A 184 4.13 -12.54 -5.15
C ILE A 184 5.57 -13.01 -4.91
N VAL A 185 6.54 -12.19 -5.30
CA VAL A 185 7.99 -12.51 -5.16
C VAL A 185 8.51 -12.13 -3.77
N THR A 186 8.02 -11.04 -3.20
CA THR A 186 8.42 -10.58 -1.88
C THR A 186 7.20 -10.54 -0.97
N ALA A 187 7.23 -11.32 0.10
CA ALA A 187 6.19 -11.36 1.13
C ALA A 187 6.79 -10.99 2.49
N MET A 188 6.11 -10.11 3.21
CA MET A 188 6.41 -9.77 4.61
C MET A 188 5.35 -10.42 5.49
N VAL A 189 5.76 -11.30 6.41
CA VAL A 189 4.85 -11.97 7.34
C VAL A 189 5.15 -11.50 8.75
N GLY A 190 4.16 -10.93 9.42
CA GLY A 190 4.26 -10.44 10.80
C GLY A 190 3.27 -11.13 11.74
N LEU A 191 3.53 -11.01 13.04
CA LEU A 191 2.57 -11.39 14.06
C LEU A 191 1.55 -10.26 14.23
N LEU A 192 0.28 -10.62 14.45
CA LEU A 192 -0.74 -9.66 14.81
C LEU A 192 -0.34 -8.88 16.05
N GLN A 193 -0.41 -7.56 15.94
CA GLN A 193 -0.11 -6.67 17.06
C GLN A 193 -1.29 -5.77 17.35
N ALA A 194 -1.45 -5.43 18.62
CA ALA A 194 -2.48 -4.52 19.10
C ALA A 194 -1.87 -3.19 19.59
N PRO A 195 -1.51 -2.27 18.68
CA PRO A 195 -0.95 -0.99 19.09
C PRO A 195 -1.96 -0.17 19.92
N PRO A 196 -1.50 0.58 20.94
CA PRO A 196 -2.37 1.45 21.71
C PRO A 196 -3.22 2.39 20.84
N GLY A 197 -4.49 2.55 21.18
CA GLY A 197 -5.43 3.39 20.42
C GLY A 197 -6.14 2.67 19.27
N THR A 198 -5.78 1.41 18.98
CA THR A 198 -6.52 0.58 18.00
C THR A 198 -7.73 -0.10 18.65
N ARG A 199 -8.73 -0.46 17.83
CA ARG A 199 -9.88 -1.23 18.30
C ARG A 199 -9.49 -2.61 18.83
N LEU A 200 -8.49 -3.23 18.21
CA LEU A 200 -7.93 -4.50 18.67
C LEU A 200 -7.33 -4.34 20.08
N TYR A 201 -6.55 -3.28 20.32
CA TYR A 201 -6.00 -3.02 21.65
C TYR A 201 -7.08 -2.88 22.73
N GLU A 202 -8.16 -2.12 22.43
CA GLU A 202 -9.25 -1.94 23.38
C GLU A 202 -10.04 -3.24 23.60
N ARG A 203 -10.15 -4.08 22.58
CA ARG A 203 -10.73 -5.43 22.71
C ARG A 203 -9.89 -6.31 23.62
N MET A 204 -8.59 -6.45 23.31
CA MET A 204 -7.66 -7.26 24.12
C MET A 204 -7.63 -6.82 25.59
N LYS A 205 -7.66 -5.52 25.84
CA LYS A 205 -7.67 -4.97 27.20
C LYS A 205 -8.95 -5.32 27.99
N ARG A 206 -10.09 -5.48 27.31
CA ARG A 206 -11.35 -5.89 27.97
C ARG A 206 -11.42 -7.38 28.22
N GLU A 207 -10.83 -8.17 27.36
CA GLU A 207 -10.89 -9.64 27.40
C GLU A 207 -9.81 -10.25 28.34
N GLY A 208 -8.79 -9.50 28.74
CA GLY A 208 -7.68 -9.91 29.60
C GLY A 208 -6.53 -10.48 28.81
#